data_e7a702b0159268809925aad9a7a0f798
#
_entry.id   e7a702b0159268809925aad9a7a0f798
#
_cell.length_a   1.000
_cell.length_b   1.000
_cell.length_c   1.000
_cell.angle_alpha   90.00
_cell.angle_beta   90.00
_cell.angle_gamma   90.00
#
_symmetry.space_group_name_H-M   'P 1'
#
loop_
_entity.id
_entity.type
_entity.pdbx_description
1 polymer ?
#
loop_
_entity_poly.entity_id
_entity_poly.type
_entity_poly.pdbx_seq_one_letter_code
_entity_poly.pdbx_strand_id
1 'polypeptide(L)'
;MLSRLSKTVCFILALTFTSWVNGADRIKDIADVAGVRSNQLIGYGLVGGLSGTGDGRDLRVTGQSLTSLLSGLGVSVDGPVSEFDLGENIVRLAEQQAQQPLQTDNLAAVLVTAEVPPFAKPGQRIDVNISTVGSAESLRGGNLILTELRGIDGEVYALAQGPLTVTGVAVGAAGAAVEIGVPTSGRIPNGAIVERLIPSSFETTENIILNLRDSDFSTSTAIAAVINETYGAGTATPL
;
A
#
# COMPACT_ATOMS: atom_id res chain seq x y z
N MET A 1 -4.30 -13.93 73.24
CA MET A 1 -5.55 -13.40 72.67
C MET A 1 -5.32 -12.23 71.74
N LEU A 2 -4.32 -11.37 71.98
CA LEU A 2 -4.00 -10.18 71.16
C LEU A 2 -3.52 -10.48 69.73
N SER A 3 -2.84 -11.66 69.48
CA SER A 3 -2.29 -11.96 68.16
C SER A 3 -3.34 -12.35 67.07
N ARG A 4 -4.49 -12.81 67.52
CA ARG A 4 -5.59 -13.16 66.61
C ARG A 4 -6.40 -11.89 66.21
N LEU A 5 -6.52 -10.91 67.12
CA LEU A 5 -7.19 -9.65 66.85
C LEU A 5 -6.42 -8.80 65.86
N SER A 6 -5.08 -8.76 65.94
CA SER A 6 -4.21 -8.06 64.99
C SER A 6 -4.29 -8.66 63.57
N LYS A 7 -4.37 -9.97 63.43
CA LYS A 7 -4.49 -10.64 62.12
C LYS A 7 -5.87 -10.37 61.47
N THR A 8 -6.95 -10.35 62.26
CA THR A 8 -8.30 -10.02 61.79
C THR A 8 -8.42 -8.55 61.37
N VAL A 9 -7.82 -7.63 62.12
CA VAL A 9 -7.79 -6.20 61.75
C VAL A 9 -6.99 -5.95 60.46
N CYS A 10 -5.83 -6.60 60.28
CA CYS A 10 -5.06 -6.54 59.03
C CYS A 10 -5.82 -7.13 57.84
N PHE A 11 -6.57 -8.20 58.04
CA PHE A 11 -7.37 -8.82 56.96
C PHE A 11 -8.55 -7.97 56.55
N ILE A 12 -9.21 -7.28 57.50
CA ILE A 12 -10.29 -6.31 57.23
C ILE A 12 -9.73 -5.07 56.55
N LEU A 13 -8.54 -4.58 56.97
CA LEU A 13 -7.90 -3.42 56.33
C LEU A 13 -7.45 -3.73 54.89
N ALA A 14 -7.03 -4.96 54.59
CA ALA A 14 -6.67 -5.41 53.26
C ALA A 14 -7.89 -5.53 52.32
N LEU A 15 -9.08 -5.86 52.85
CA LEU A 15 -10.30 -5.91 52.06
C LEU A 15 -10.89 -4.55 51.70
N THR A 16 -10.55 -3.48 52.44
CA THR A 16 -11.02 -2.11 52.15
C THR A 16 -10.16 -1.41 51.09
N PHE A 17 -9.00 -1.98 50.73
CA PHE A 17 -8.10 -1.45 49.68
C PHE A 17 -8.33 -2.07 48.30
N THR A 18 -9.49 -2.70 48.03
CA THR A 18 -9.90 -2.92 46.65
C THR A 18 -10.34 -1.57 46.08
N SER A 19 -9.34 -0.76 45.72
CA SER A 19 -9.53 0.40 44.86
C SER A 19 -10.27 -0.10 43.61
N TRP A 20 -11.45 0.45 43.39
CA TRP A 20 -12.20 0.27 42.15
C TRP A 20 -11.29 0.87 41.06
N VAL A 21 -10.59 0.00 40.35
CA VAL A 21 -9.93 0.36 39.11
C VAL A 21 -11.06 0.63 38.13
N ASN A 22 -11.54 1.85 38.08
CA ASN A 22 -12.36 2.33 36.98
C ASN A 22 -11.43 2.36 35.76
N GLY A 23 -11.49 1.34 34.95
CA GLY A 23 -10.93 1.38 33.61
C GLY A 23 -11.73 2.43 32.83
N ALA A 24 -11.20 3.64 32.75
CA ALA A 24 -11.79 4.67 31.90
C ALA A 24 -11.33 4.38 30.46
N ASP A 25 -12.21 3.81 29.66
CA ASP A 25 -11.97 3.66 28.24
C ASP A 25 -12.02 5.03 27.55
N ARG A 26 -11.05 5.31 26.71
CA ARG A 26 -11.02 6.57 25.95
C ARG A 26 -11.93 6.44 24.73
N ILE A 27 -12.67 7.50 24.41
CA ILE A 27 -13.57 7.54 23.24
C ILE A 27 -12.86 7.06 21.97
N LYS A 28 -11.60 7.45 21.77
CA LYS A 28 -10.80 7.03 20.60
C LYS A 28 -10.52 5.51 20.51
N ASP A 29 -10.63 4.78 21.62
CA ASP A 29 -10.36 3.35 21.67
C ASP A 29 -11.64 2.53 21.36
N ILE A 30 -12.83 3.14 21.51
CA ILE A 30 -14.14 2.50 21.34
C ILE A 30 -14.97 3.08 20.18
N ALA A 31 -14.55 4.22 19.60
CA ALA A 31 -15.27 4.85 18.49
C ALA A 31 -14.30 5.34 17.41
N ASP A 32 -14.77 5.27 16.18
CA ASP A 32 -14.08 5.80 15.00
C ASP A 32 -14.87 6.97 14.41
N VAL A 33 -14.16 7.96 13.84
CA VAL A 33 -14.80 9.11 13.20
C VAL A 33 -15.29 8.71 11.81
N ALA A 34 -16.58 8.92 11.53
CA ALA A 34 -17.16 8.64 10.23
C ALA A 34 -16.50 9.49 9.13
N GLY A 35 -16.28 8.86 7.96
CA GLY A 35 -15.63 9.54 6.83
C GLY A 35 -14.10 9.60 6.90
N VAL A 36 -13.49 9.17 8.00
CA VAL A 36 -12.03 9.06 8.16
C VAL A 36 -11.60 7.63 7.88
N ARG A 37 -11.00 7.41 6.71
CA ARG A 37 -10.54 6.08 6.29
C ARG A 37 -9.23 6.18 5.50
N SER A 38 -8.44 5.14 5.54
CA SER A 38 -7.35 4.98 4.59
C SER A 38 -7.90 4.60 3.21
N ASN A 39 -7.19 5.01 2.17
CA ASN A 39 -7.57 4.71 0.79
C ASN A 39 -6.48 3.84 0.14
N GLN A 40 -6.93 2.79 -0.55
CA GLN A 40 -6.03 1.91 -1.27
C GLN A 40 -5.80 2.44 -2.67
N LEU A 41 -4.54 2.51 -3.07
CA LEU A 41 -4.12 2.85 -4.43
C LEU A 41 -3.51 1.63 -5.10
N ILE A 42 -3.72 1.54 -6.41
CA ILE A 42 -3.19 0.48 -7.24
C ILE A 42 -2.56 1.09 -8.50
N GLY A 43 -1.48 0.49 -8.97
CA GLY A 43 -0.83 0.85 -10.21
C GLY A 43 -0.21 -0.35 -10.88
N TYR A 44 0.00 -0.23 -12.17
CA TYR A 44 0.77 -1.18 -12.97
C TYR A 44 2.08 -0.51 -13.35
N GLY A 45 3.19 -1.19 -13.09
CA GLY A 45 4.52 -0.64 -13.32
C GLY A 45 5.50 -1.66 -13.87
N LEU A 46 6.71 -1.17 -14.14
CA LEU A 46 7.84 -1.98 -14.54
C LEU A 46 8.96 -1.86 -13.51
N VAL A 47 9.56 -2.97 -13.18
CA VAL A 47 10.81 -3.05 -12.40
C VAL A 47 11.93 -3.37 -13.34
N GLY A 48 12.94 -2.52 -13.38
CA GLY A 48 14.14 -2.69 -14.19
C GLY A 48 15.38 -2.97 -13.35
N GLY A 49 16.46 -3.41 -14.02
CA GLY A 49 17.75 -3.69 -13.37
C GLY A 49 17.87 -5.08 -12.76
N LEU A 50 16.99 -6.01 -13.16
CA LEU A 50 17.04 -7.40 -12.75
C LEU A 50 18.20 -8.12 -13.47
N SER A 51 18.86 -9.06 -12.77
CA SER A 51 20.01 -9.79 -13.31
C SER A 51 19.55 -11.11 -13.99
N GLY A 52 18.75 -10.99 -15.06
CA GLY A 52 18.26 -12.15 -15.79
C GLY A 52 17.10 -12.90 -15.13
N THR A 53 16.50 -12.33 -14.07
CA THR A 53 15.37 -12.92 -13.32
C THR A 53 14.02 -12.27 -13.64
N GLY A 54 13.97 -11.48 -14.71
CA GLY A 54 12.75 -10.80 -15.15
C GLY A 54 11.78 -11.73 -15.90
N ASP A 55 10.83 -11.12 -16.61
CA ASP A 55 9.73 -11.84 -17.27
C ASP A 55 10.13 -12.63 -18.54
N GLY A 56 11.38 -12.45 -19.02
CA GLY A 56 11.86 -13.16 -20.20
C GLY A 56 11.07 -12.79 -21.46
N ARG A 57 10.75 -13.81 -22.28
CA ARG A 57 10.02 -13.66 -23.56
C ARG A 57 8.53 -13.92 -23.45
N ASP A 58 8.07 -14.43 -22.33
CA ASP A 58 6.72 -15.01 -22.23
C ASP A 58 5.62 -13.98 -22.07
N LEU A 59 5.94 -12.74 -21.68
CA LEU A 59 4.98 -11.69 -21.48
C LEU A 59 5.05 -10.59 -22.55
N ARG A 60 4.12 -10.67 -23.51
CA ARG A 60 3.90 -9.59 -24.49
C ARG A 60 3.59 -8.25 -23.83
N VAL A 61 2.95 -8.27 -22.66
CA VAL A 61 2.56 -7.07 -21.91
C VAL A 61 3.78 -6.30 -21.43
N THR A 62 4.83 -6.97 -20.95
CA THR A 62 6.08 -6.31 -20.50
C THR A 62 6.80 -5.63 -21.65
N GLY A 63 6.87 -6.30 -22.82
CA GLY A 63 7.46 -5.71 -24.02
C GLY A 63 6.68 -4.50 -24.53
N GLN A 64 5.34 -4.58 -24.56
CA GLN A 64 4.49 -3.44 -24.96
C GLN A 64 4.60 -2.27 -24.01
N SER A 65 4.64 -2.52 -22.69
CA SER A 65 4.81 -1.49 -21.68
C SER A 65 6.17 -0.81 -21.79
N LEU A 66 7.23 -1.57 -22.05
CA LEU A 66 8.57 -1.04 -22.32
C LEU A 66 8.57 -0.15 -23.56
N THR A 67 7.98 -0.61 -24.66
CA THR A 67 7.86 0.16 -25.88
C THR A 67 7.11 1.47 -25.67
N SER A 68 5.98 1.43 -24.94
CA SER A 68 5.18 2.61 -24.61
C SER A 68 5.96 3.59 -23.72
N LEU A 69 6.71 3.10 -22.76
CA LEU A 69 7.55 3.91 -21.86
C LEU A 69 8.68 4.60 -22.65
N LEU A 70 9.40 3.85 -23.49
CA LEU A 70 10.48 4.39 -24.32
C LEU A 70 9.96 5.43 -25.32
N SER A 71 8.81 5.17 -25.93
CA SER A 71 8.13 6.12 -26.81
C SER A 71 7.73 7.40 -26.07
N GLY A 72 7.22 7.28 -24.82
CA GLY A 72 6.91 8.42 -23.96
C GLY A 72 8.15 9.24 -23.57
N LEU A 73 9.32 8.60 -23.50
CA LEU A 73 10.62 9.26 -23.28
C LEU A 73 11.26 9.81 -24.57
N GLY A 74 10.57 9.70 -25.72
CA GLY A 74 11.08 10.17 -27.01
C GLY A 74 12.06 9.22 -27.68
N VAL A 75 12.19 7.98 -27.19
CA VAL A 75 13.02 6.94 -27.80
C VAL A 75 12.15 6.10 -28.73
N SER A 76 12.38 6.20 -30.05
CA SER A 76 11.74 5.32 -31.02
C SER A 76 12.39 3.96 -30.99
N VAL A 77 11.64 2.94 -30.63
CA VAL A 77 12.08 1.52 -30.68
C VAL A 77 11.95 1.00 -32.12
N ASP A 78 10.99 1.55 -32.86
CA ASP A 78 10.87 1.37 -34.30
C ASP A 78 11.74 2.44 -34.97
N GLY A 79 12.96 2.06 -35.40
CA GLY A 79 13.80 2.95 -36.20
C GLY A 79 13.00 3.42 -37.43
N PRO A 80 13.21 4.67 -37.89
CA PRO A 80 12.60 5.09 -39.13
C PRO A 80 13.21 4.24 -40.26
N VAL A 81 12.46 3.25 -40.68
CA VAL A 81 12.74 2.58 -41.95
C VAL A 81 12.32 3.63 -42.98
N SER A 82 13.31 4.39 -43.46
CA SER A 82 13.03 5.34 -44.51
C SER A 82 12.48 4.55 -45.72
N GLU A 83 11.27 4.81 -46.10
CA GLU A 83 10.55 4.16 -47.22
C GLU A 83 11.30 4.19 -48.54
N PHE A 84 12.49 4.80 -48.60
CA PHE A 84 13.17 5.13 -49.88
C PHE A 84 14.20 4.08 -50.35
N ASP A 85 14.56 3.07 -49.50
CA ASP A 85 15.71 2.20 -49.87
C ASP A 85 15.47 0.67 -49.67
N LEU A 86 14.24 0.23 -49.44
CA LEU A 86 14.01 -1.16 -49.10
C LEU A 86 13.30 -1.93 -50.24
N GLY A 87 14.05 -2.72 -50.98
CA GLY A 87 13.47 -3.74 -51.87
C GLY A 87 12.59 -4.71 -51.07
N GLU A 88 11.55 -5.28 -51.72
CA GLU A 88 10.51 -6.13 -51.12
C GLU A 88 11.02 -7.25 -50.18
N ASN A 89 12.27 -7.69 -50.33
CA ASN A 89 12.85 -8.75 -49.49
C ASN A 89 13.29 -8.22 -48.12
N ILE A 90 13.63 -6.91 -47.99
CA ILE A 90 14.04 -6.33 -46.73
C ILE A 90 12.81 -5.96 -45.91
N VAL A 91 11.71 -5.57 -46.55
CA VAL A 91 10.43 -5.33 -45.86
C VAL A 91 9.94 -6.58 -45.16
N ARG A 92 10.02 -7.77 -45.85
CA ARG A 92 9.65 -9.05 -45.21
C ARG A 92 10.57 -9.46 -44.07
N LEU A 93 11.87 -9.13 -44.13
CA LEU A 93 12.81 -9.38 -43.03
C LEU A 93 12.55 -8.43 -41.85
N ALA A 94 12.23 -7.17 -42.12
CA ALA A 94 11.86 -6.21 -41.08
C ALA A 94 10.54 -6.57 -40.38
N GLU A 95 9.53 -7.04 -41.14
CA GLU A 95 8.28 -7.54 -40.56
C GLU A 95 8.48 -8.81 -39.72
N GLN A 96 9.40 -9.69 -40.11
CA GLN A 96 9.74 -10.88 -39.31
C GLN A 96 10.52 -10.53 -38.03
N GLN A 97 11.37 -9.49 -38.08
CA GLN A 97 12.08 -9.03 -36.89
C GLN A 97 11.19 -8.21 -35.95
N ALA A 98 10.24 -7.43 -36.48
CA ALA A 98 9.25 -6.71 -35.69
C ALA A 98 8.30 -7.63 -34.90
N GLN A 99 8.20 -8.90 -35.31
CA GLN A 99 7.41 -9.93 -34.61
C GLN A 99 8.21 -10.66 -33.51
N GLN A 100 9.51 -10.43 -33.37
CA GLN A 100 10.27 -11.03 -32.29
C GLN A 100 10.00 -10.27 -30.99
N PRO A 101 9.51 -10.93 -29.94
CA PRO A 101 9.29 -10.28 -28.66
C PRO A 101 10.63 -9.76 -28.10
N LEU A 102 10.63 -8.53 -27.62
CA LEU A 102 11.79 -7.96 -26.93
C LEU A 102 12.18 -8.88 -25.77
N GLN A 103 13.48 -9.13 -25.64
CA GLN A 103 13.98 -9.86 -24.47
C GLN A 103 13.89 -8.96 -23.24
N THR A 104 13.09 -9.36 -22.28
CA THR A 104 12.84 -8.59 -21.05
C THR A 104 13.38 -9.31 -19.81
N ASP A 105 14.50 -10.03 -19.97
CA ASP A 105 15.14 -10.79 -18.89
C ASP A 105 15.54 -9.90 -17.70
N ASN A 106 15.79 -8.60 -17.94
CA ASN A 106 16.14 -7.62 -16.92
C ASN A 106 14.97 -6.76 -16.47
N LEU A 107 13.77 -7.05 -16.93
CA LEU A 107 12.54 -6.31 -16.64
C LEU A 107 11.45 -7.24 -16.14
N ALA A 108 10.62 -6.74 -15.23
CA ALA A 108 9.43 -7.44 -14.76
C ALA A 108 8.24 -6.50 -14.70
N ALA A 109 7.09 -6.99 -15.16
CA ALA A 109 5.80 -6.34 -14.95
C ALA A 109 5.31 -6.58 -13.54
N VAL A 110 4.89 -5.50 -12.88
CA VAL A 110 4.52 -5.56 -11.47
C VAL A 110 3.22 -4.83 -11.19
N LEU A 111 2.50 -5.37 -10.21
CA LEU A 111 1.41 -4.70 -9.54
C LEU A 111 1.98 -3.93 -8.36
N VAL A 112 1.62 -2.67 -8.27
CA VAL A 112 2.08 -1.74 -7.24
C VAL A 112 0.89 -1.32 -6.40
N THR A 113 0.96 -1.48 -5.10
CA THR A 113 -0.11 -1.09 -4.18
C THR A 113 0.44 -0.20 -3.07
N ALA A 114 -0.35 0.79 -2.67
CA ALA A 114 -0.02 1.67 -1.55
C ALA A 114 -1.28 2.01 -0.77
N GLU A 115 -1.10 2.29 0.52
CA GLU A 115 -2.16 2.76 1.39
C GLU A 115 -1.91 4.22 1.75
N VAL A 116 -2.85 5.08 1.39
CA VAL A 116 -2.82 6.49 1.74
C VAL A 116 -3.55 6.67 3.06
N PRO A 117 -2.86 7.14 4.11
CA PRO A 117 -3.51 7.41 5.39
C PRO A 117 -4.54 8.55 5.24
N PRO A 118 -5.54 8.61 6.12
CA PRO A 118 -6.49 9.71 6.13
C PRO A 118 -5.75 11.04 6.32
N PHE A 119 -6.25 12.08 5.66
CA PHE A 119 -5.68 13.44 5.67
C PHE A 119 -4.25 13.56 5.14
N ALA A 120 -3.79 12.61 4.32
CA ALA A 120 -2.51 12.72 3.66
C ALA A 120 -2.45 13.97 2.79
N LYS A 121 -1.35 14.71 2.89
CA LYS A 121 -1.14 15.95 2.14
C LYS A 121 -0.26 15.70 0.90
N PRO A 122 -0.42 16.50 -0.18
CA PRO A 122 0.50 16.49 -1.29
C PRO A 122 1.94 16.67 -0.82
N GLY A 123 2.86 15.88 -1.40
CA GLY A 123 4.26 15.80 -0.98
C GLY A 123 4.55 14.80 0.14
N GLN A 124 3.53 14.23 0.78
CA GLN A 124 3.73 13.20 1.80
C GLN A 124 4.21 11.89 1.14
N ARG A 125 5.17 11.24 1.79
CA ARG A 125 5.68 9.95 1.34
C ARG A 125 4.96 8.81 2.01
N ILE A 126 4.67 7.78 1.24
CA ILE A 126 4.01 6.55 1.68
C ILE A 126 4.77 5.32 1.21
N ASP A 127 4.60 4.23 1.92
CA ASP A 127 5.20 2.96 1.58
C ASP A 127 4.46 2.27 0.43
N VAL A 128 5.22 1.53 -0.36
CA VAL A 128 4.71 0.84 -1.55
C VAL A 128 5.02 -0.65 -1.44
N ASN A 129 4.03 -1.48 -1.73
CA ASN A 129 4.19 -2.91 -1.88
C ASN A 129 4.12 -3.27 -3.37
N ILE A 130 4.96 -4.22 -3.77
CA ILE A 130 5.12 -4.60 -5.16
C ILE A 130 5.07 -6.11 -5.26
N SER A 131 4.36 -6.62 -6.27
CA SER A 131 4.30 -8.03 -6.60
C SER A 131 4.36 -8.23 -8.12
N THR A 132 5.00 -9.31 -8.56
CA THR A 132 5.07 -9.63 -9.99
C THR A 132 3.69 -10.01 -10.52
N VAL A 133 3.42 -9.62 -11.75
CA VAL A 133 2.25 -10.05 -12.53
C VAL A 133 2.66 -11.15 -13.51
N GLY A 134 3.93 -11.14 -13.87
CA GLY A 134 4.51 -11.99 -14.87
C GLY A 134 5.21 -13.25 -14.36
N SER A 135 6.11 -13.77 -15.18
CA SER A 135 6.90 -14.95 -14.92
C SER A 135 8.25 -14.67 -14.26
N ALA A 136 8.48 -13.44 -13.80
CA ALA A 136 9.75 -13.09 -13.17
C ALA A 136 10.03 -13.95 -11.94
N GLU A 137 11.21 -14.53 -11.88
CA GLU A 137 11.65 -15.42 -10.80
C GLU A 137 12.03 -14.64 -9.54
N SER A 138 12.56 -13.43 -9.70
CA SER A 138 12.98 -12.58 -8.57
C SER A 138 13.01 -11.10 -8.94
N LEU A 139 12.56 -10.26 -8.00
CA LEU A 139 12.65 -8.80 -8.09
C LEU A 139 13.88 -8.22 -7.39
N ARG A 140 14.78 -9.06 -6.92
CA ARG A 140 15.96 -8.64 -6.15
C ARG A 140 16.89 -7.76 -6.96
N GLY A 141 17.31 -6.63 -6.36
CA GLY A 141 18.18 -5.64 -7.00
C GLY A 141 17.45 -4.75 -8.00
N GLY A 142 16.16 -4.97 -8.21
CA GLY A 142 15.35 -4.19 -9.13
C GLY A 142 15.04 -2.79 -8.60
N ASN A 143 14.72 -1.90 -9.54
CA ASN A 143 14.29 -0.54 -9.30
C ASN A 143 12.94 -0.32 -10.00
N LEU A 144 11.93 0.13 -9.26
CA LEU A 144 10.63 0.50 -9.82
C LEU A 144 10.77 1.76 -10.67
N ILE A 145 10.38 1.67 -11.92
CA ILE A 145 10.28 2.82 -12.82
C ILE A 145 9.06 3.64 -12.41
N LEU A 146 9.08 4.95 -12.68
CA LEU A 146 7.99 5.87 -12.33
C LEU A 146 6.64 5.28 -12.71
N THR A 147 5.80 5.09 -11.71
CA THR A 147 4.51 4.40 -11.82
C THR A 147 3.42 5.24 -11.20
N GLU A 148 2.34 5.43 -11.92
CA GLU A 148 1.14 6.10 -11.43
C GLU A 148 0.33 5.16 -10.52
N LEU A 149 -0.06 5.66 -9.35
CA LEU A 149 -0.96 4.97 -8.45
C LEU A 149 -2.34 5.62 -8.49
N ARG A 150 -3.34 4.82 -8.82
CA ARG A 150 -4.72 5.25 -9.03
C ARG A 150 -5.63 4.77 -7.93
N GLY A 151 -6.63 5.59 -7.63
CA GLY A 151 -7.74 5.21 -6.76
C GLY A 151 -8.79 4.37 -7.49
N ILE A 152 -9.84 4.00 -6.76
CA ILE A 152 -10.98 3.25 -7.33
C ILE A 152 -11.75 4.04 -8.39
N ASP A 153 -11.66 5.37 -8.36
CA ASP A 153 -12.24 6.30 -9.33
C ASP A 153 -11.43 6.42 -10.62
N GLY A 154 -10.25 5.79 -10.69
CA GLY A 154 -9.34 5.83 -11.83
C GLY A 154 -8.41 7.05 -11.87
N GLU A 155 -8.56 8.01 -10.95
CA GLU A 155 -7.71 9.19 -10.87
C GLU A 155 -6.34 8.85 -10.24
N VAL A 156 -5.30 9.58 -10.67
CA VAL A 156 -3.94 9.43 -10.15
C VAL A 156 -3.79 10.27 -8.88
N TYR A 157 -3.43 9.62 -7.78
CA TYR A 157 -3.24 10.25 -6.47
C TYR A 157 -1.80 10.24 -5.98
N ALA A 158 -0.98 9.29 -6.44
CA ALA A 158 0.41 9.23 -6.04
C ALA A 158 1.29 8.72 -7.19
N LEU A 159 2.58 9.04 -7.11
CA LEU A 159 3.62 8.56 -8.02
C LEU A 159 4.62 7.73 -7.23
N ALA A 160 4.89 6.50 -7.70
CA ALA A 160 5.81 5.57 -7.06
C ALA A 160 7.07 5.35 -7.88
N GLN A 161 8.23 5.35 -7.23
CA GLN A 161 9.53 5.06 -7.84
C GLN A 161 10.56 4.71 -6.78
N GLY A 162 11.52 3.84 -7.11
CA GLY A 162 12.66 3.62 -6.24
C GLY A 162 13.16 2.17 -6.17
N PRO A 163 14.25 1.94 -5.44
CA PRO A 163 14.85 0.63 -5.29
C PRO A 163 14.00 -0.28 -4.40
N LEU A 164 13.85 -1.54 -4.84
CA LEU A 164 13.08 -2.54 -4.12
C LEU A 164 13.89 -3.19 -3.00
N THR A 165 13.24 -3.35 -1.85
CA THR A 165 13.70 -4.23 -0.79
C THR A 165 12.91 -5.53 -0.87
N VAL A 166 13.59 -6.62 -1.23
CA VAL A 166 13.03 -7.97 -1.35
C VAL A 166 13.55 -8.82 -0.21
N THR A 167 12.66 -9.51 0.50
CA THR A 167 13.02 -10.33 1.67
C THR A 167 13.32 -11.79 1.33
N GLY A 168 13.00 -12.22 0.10
CA GLY A 168 13.21 -13.60 -0.37
C GLY A 168 14.59 -13.80 -0.99
N VAL A 169 15.15 -15.00 -0.81
CA VAL A 169 16.35 -15.49 -1.47
C VAL A 169 16.07 -16.86 -2.04
N ALA A 170 16.18 -17.00 -3.36
CA ALA A 170 16.23 -18.28 -4.03
C ALA A 170 17.69 -18.65 -4.30
N VAL A 171 18.18 -19.74 -3.73
CA VAL A 171 19.53 -20.27 -3.98
C VAL A 171 19.39 -21.66 -4.55
N GLY A 172 19.71 -21.81 -5.84
CA GLY A 172 19.79 -23.07 -6.53
C GLY A 172 21.24 -23.50 -6.66
N ALA A 173 21.62 -24.66 -6.13
CA ALA A 173 22.91 -25.30 -6.39
C ALA A 173 22.67 -26.78 -6.66
N ALA A 174 23.16 -27.27 -7.82
CA ALA A 174 23.33 -28.68 -8.21
C ALA A 174 22.28 -29.67 -7.62
N GLY A 175 21.00 -29.46 -7.93
CA GLY A 175 19.96 -30.43 -7.59
C GLY A 175 19.19 -30.17 -6.31
N ALA A 176 19.47 -29.09 -5.57
CA ALA A 176 18.66 -28.63 -4.44
C ALA A 176 18.37 -27.13 -4.60
N ALA A 177 17.09 -26.76 -4.71
CA ALA A 177 16.65 -25.39 -4.64
C ALA A 177 16.16 -25.13 -3.21
N VAL A 178 16.77 -24.18 -2.51
CA VAL A 178 16.28 -23.68 -1.21
C VAL A 178 15.75 -22.27 -1.45
N GLU A 179 14.44 -22.13 -1.37
CA GLU A 179 13.76 -20.85 -1.44
C GLU A 179 13.37 -20.41 -0.03
N ILE A 180 13.90 -19.26 0.40
CA ILE A 180 13.59 -18.66 1.71
C ILE A 180 12.92 -17.32 1.45
N GLY A 181 11.64 -17.20 1.85
CA GLY A 181 10.86 -15.99 1.62
C GLY A 181 10.23 -15.94 0.21
N VAL A 182 9.71 -14.77 -0.18
CA VAL A 182 9.03 -14.57 -1.47
C VAL A 182 9.87 -13.61 -2.32
N PRO A 183 10.66 -14.13 -3.28
CA PRO A 183 11.52 -13.29 -4.13
C PRO A 183 10.74 -12.45 -5.14
N THR A 184 9.49 -12.81 -5.42
CA THR A 184 8.59 -12.16 -6.39
C THR A 184 7.77 -11.01 -5.78
N SER A 185 8.00 -10.71 -4.49
CA SER A 185 7.37 -9.59 -3.79
C SER A 185 8.41 -8.72 -3.10
N GLY A 186 8.17 -7.43 -3.09
CA GLY A 186 9.07 -6.45 -2.48
C GLY A 186 8.33 -5.24 -1.93
N ARG A 187 9.07 -4.41 -1.20
CA ARG A 187 8.58 -3.15 -0.63
C ARG A 187 9.56 -2.03 -0.93
N ILE A 188 9.04 -0.84 -1.15
CA ILE A 188 9.82 0.40 -1.22
C ILE A 188 9.35 1.29 -0.08
N PRO A 189 10.12 1.40 1.02
CA PRO A 189 9.80 2.32 2.10
C PRO A 189 9.82 3.76 1.59
N ASN A 190 8.77 4.53 1.88
CA ASN A 190 8.60 5.89 1.39
C ASN A 190 8.72 6.01 -0.15
N GLY A 191 8.32 4.97 -0.88
CA GLY A 191 8.53 4.83 -2.32
C GLY A 191 7.55 5.60 -3.18
N ALA A 192 6.43 6.07 -2.64
CA ALA A 192 5.51 6.91 -3.38
C ALA A 192 5.33 8.28 -2.73
N ILE A 193 5.04 9.27 -3.56
CA ILE A 193 4.72 10.64 -3.17
C ILE A 193 3.26 10.90 -3.52
N VAL A 194 2.50 11.38 -2.55
CA VAL A 194 1.11 11.81 -2.77
C VAL A 194 1.10 13.11 -3.55
N GLU A 195 0.42 13.13 -4.69
CA GLU A 195 0.33 14.31 -5.57
C GLU A 195 -0.99 15.06 -5.38
N ARG A 196 -2.06 14.35 -5.09
CA ARG A 196 -3.41 14.91 -4.93
C ARG A 196 -4.03 14.50 -3.62
N LEU A 197 -4.83 15.40 -3.04
CA LEU A 197 -5.72 15.11 -1.92
C LEU A 197 -6.82 14.14 -2.38
N ILE A 198 -7.08 13.13 -1.57
CA ILE A 198 -8.25 12.28 -1.75
C ILE A 198 -9.42 12.95 -1.04
N PRO A 199 -10.51 13.30 -1.75
CA PRO A 199 -11.67 13.94 -1.13
C PRO A 199 -12.23 13.07 -0.02
N SER A 200 -12.42 13.65 1.15
CA SER A 200 -13.04 13.00 2.30
C SER A 200 -14.40 13.62 2.57
N SER A 201 -15.41 12.77 2.82
CA SER A 201 -16.72 13.27 3.23
C SER A 201 -16.69 14.01 4.58
N PHE A 202 -15.64 13.79 5.37
CA PHE A 202 -15.41 14.50 6.63
C PHE A 202 -15.24 16.03 6.44
N GLU A 203 -14.63 16.47 5.33
CA GLU A 203 -14.40 17.90 5.07
C GLU A 203 -15.68 18.67 4.72
N THR A 204 -16.73 17.97 4.30
CA THR A 204 -17.99 18.57 3.85
C THR A 204 -19.13 18.46 4.87
N THR A 205 -18.93 17.76 5.98
CA THR A 205 -19.95 17.60 7.02
C THR A 205 -19.84 18.68 8.08
N GLU A 206 -21.00 19.25 8.45
CA GLU A 206 -21.09 20.25 9.54
C GLU A 206 -20.94 19.60 10.92
N ASN A 207 -21.20 18.32 11.05
CA ASN A 207 -21.19 17.57 12.30
C ASN A 207 -20.20 16.42 12.25
N ILE A 208 -19.51 16.15 13.35
CA ILE A 208 -18.66 14.98 13.52
C ILE A 208 -19.53 13.82 13.99
N ILE A 209 -19.55 12.73 13.21
CA ILE A 209 -20.25 11.50 13.55
C ILE A 209 -19.23 10.51 14.11
N LEU A 210 -19.46 10.03 15.33
CA LEU A 210 -18.66 9.00 15.97
C LEU A 210 -19.40 7.65 15.82
N ASN A 211 -18.79 6.72 15.11
CA ASN A 211 -19.29 5.36 14.98
C ASN A 211 -18.66 4.48 16.05
N LEU A 212 -19.49 3.88 16.90
CA LEU A 212 -19.01 2.88 17.86
C LEU A 212 -18.54 1.63 17.11
N ARG A 213 -17.43 1.03 17.56
CA ARG A 213 -16.95 -0.26 17.04
C ARG A 213 -17.92 -1.39 17.40
N ASP A 214 -18.41 -1.37 18.65
CA ASP A 214 -19.46 -2.26 19.11
C ASP A 214 -20.74 -1.44 19.30
N SER A 215 -21.81 -1.80 18.57
CA SER A 215 -23.09 -1.07 18.61
C SER A 215 -23.77 -1.29 19.95
N ASP A 216 -23.73 -0.28 20.82
CA ASP A 216 -24.39 -0.30 22.12
C ASP A 216 -24.99 1.07 22.45
N PHE A 217 -26.30 1.09 22.70
CA PHE A 217 -27.05 2.30 23.04
C PHE A 217 -26.64 2.89 24.39
N SER A 218 -26.26 2.04 25.35
CA SER A 218 -25.82 2.54 26.66
C SER A 218 -24.49 3.26 26.55
N THR A 219 -23.56 2.74 25.77
CA THR A 219 -22.26 3.33 25.50
C THR A 219 -22.41 4.63 24.70
N SER A 220 -23.27 4.68 23.67
CA SER A 220 -23.49 5.92 22.91
C SER A 220 -24.05 7.04 23.79
N THR A 221 -25.01 6.72 24.67
CA THR A 221 -25.59 7.66 25.62
C THR A 221 -24.55 8.14 26.64
N ALA A 222 -23.72 7.25 27.16
CA ALA A 222 -22.65 7.59 28.09
C ALA A 222 -21.60 8.53 27.45
N ILE A 223 -21.20 8.25 26.22
CA ILE A 223 -20.27 9.12 25.47
C ILE A 223 -20.89 10.50 25.25
N ALA A 224 -22.15 10.58 24.81
CA ALA A 224 -22.85 11.84 24.62
C ALA A 224 -22.96 12.64 25.93
N ALA A 225 -23.22 11.96 27.06
CA ALA A 225 -23.27 12.59 28.37
C ALA A 225 -21.92 13.21 28.77
N VAL A 226 -20.82 12.47 28.62
CA VAL A 226 -19.46 12.93 28.95
C VAL A 226 -19.05 14.10 28.06
N ILE A 227 -19.37 14.06 26.76
CA ILE A 227 -19.07 15.17 25.84
C ILE A 227 -19.88 16.42 26.25
N ASN A 228 -21.18 16.26 26.55
CA ASN A 228 -22.05 17.38 26.97
C ASN A 228 -21.64 17.97 28.31
N GLU A 229 -21.15 17.16 29.24
CA GLU A 229 -20.60 17.64 30.52
C GLU A 229 -19.34 18.49 30.33
N THR A 230 -18.46 18.06 29.38
CA THR A 230 -17.17 18.71 29.17
C THR A 230 -17.27 19.97 28.31
N TYR A 231 -18.08 19.95 27.25
CA TYR A 231 -18.13 20.99 26.21
C TYR A 231 -19.45 21.81 26.21
N GLY A 232 -20.42 21.43 27.02
CA GLY A 232 -21.71 22.11 27.15
C GLY A 232 -22.87 21.27 26.65
N ALA A 233 -24.05 21.52 27.22
CA ALA A 233 -25.27 20.77 26.89
C ALA A 233 -25.67 20.94 25.42
N GLY A 234 -26.02 19.85 24.76
CA GLY A 234 -26.46 19.85 23.36
C GLY A 234 -25.32 19.76 22.32
N THR A 235 -24.07 19.61 22.76
CA THR A 235 -22.92 19.44 21.87
C THR A 235 -22.93 18.06 21.20
N ALA A 236 -23.38 17.01 21.90
CA ALA A 236 -23.49 15.66 21.37
C ALA A 236 -24.89 15.08 21.60
N THR A 237 -25.38 14.37 20.59
CA THR A 237 -26.66 13.65 20.63
C THR A 237 -26.42 12.18 20.28
N PRO A 238 -26.88 11.21 21.08
CA PRO A 238 -26.82 9.80 20.70
C PRO A 238 -27.80 9.53 19.57
N LEU A 239 -27.39 8.72 18.59
CA LEU A 239 -28.21 8.28 17.46
C LEU A 239 -28.47 6.79 17.57
#